data_c6a02e8d2845f99540770b8ec7dfd56b
#
_entry.id   c6a02e8d2845f99540770b8ec7dfd56b
#
_cell.length_a   1.000
_cell.length_b   1.000
_cell.length_c   1.000
_cell.angle_alpha   90.00
_cell.angle_beta   90.00
_cell.angle_gamma   90.00
#
_symmetry.space_group_name_H-M   'P 1'
#
loop_
_entity.id
_entity.type
_entity.pdbx_description
1 polymer ?
#
loop_
_entity_poly.entity_id
_entity_poly.type
_entity_poly.pdbx_seq_one_letter_code
_entity_poly.pdbx_strand_id
1 'polypeptide(L)'
;MVNVAVLVSGSGTNCESVIRHFAGSDKVKISLVLSNRADAYALVRAENHGIPSLVMPRKDFLDEKKLMPVMKKFGIDFIVLAGFLVVVPDFLIDAYPHRIINLHPALLPKFGGIGMYGHHVHEAVKAAGETETGTTDH
;
A
#
# COMPACT_ATOMS: atom_id res chain seq x y z
N MET A 1 1.43 -12.35 -10.70
CA MET A 1 2.12 -11.33 -9.89
C MET A 1 1.09 -10.40 -9.26
N VAL A 2 1.15 -10.21 -7.99
CA VAL A 2 0.23 -9.31 -7.29
C VAL A 2 0.84 -7.91 -7.30
N ASN A 3 0.10 -6.95 -7.84
CA ASN A 3 0.57 -5.57 -7.91
C ASN A 3 0.01 -4.79 -6.73
N VAL A 4 0.89 -4.19 -5.96
CA VAL A 4 0.53 -3.53 -4.72
C VAL A 4 0.73 -2.03 -4.82
N ALA A 5 -0.24 -1.27 -4.33
CA ALA A 5 -0.09 0.16 -4.16
C ALA A 5 0.12 0.43 -2.68
N VAL A 6 1.10 1.25 -2.35
CA VAL A 6 1.34 1.66 -0.97
C VAL A 6 0.94 3.11 -0.84
N LEU A 7 0.02 3.39 0.08
CA LEU A 7 -0.50 4.72 0.30
C LEU A 7 0.14 5.31 1.54
N VAL A 8 0.66 6.52 1.43
CA VAL A 8 1.43 7.15 2.51
C VAL A 8 1.07 8.62 2.64
N SER A 9 1.34 9.19 3.81
CA SER A 9 1.13 10.62 4.02
C SER A 9 2.40 11.33 4.49
N GLY A 10 3.41 10.61 4.91
CA GLY A 10 4.57 11.23 5.54
C GLY A 10 5.90 10.70 5.05
N SER A 11 6.82 10.47 5.99
CA SER A 11 8.18 10.09 5.66
C SER A 11 8.31 8.77 4.93
N GLY A 12 7.37 7.86 5.15
CA GLY A 12 7.40 6.61 4.43
C GLY A 12 8.34 5.55 4.97
N THR A 13 8.69 5.60 6.25
CA THR A 13 9.54 4.56 6.81
C THR A 13 8.86 3.20 6.72
N ASN A 14 7.55 3.15 6.97
CA ASN A 14 6.81 1.91 6.81
C ASN A 14 6.78 1.49 5.35
N CYS A 15 6.63 2.48 4.46
CA CYS A 15 6.63 2.22 3.02
C CYS A 15 7.98 1.64 2.60
N GLU A 16 9.06 2.20 3.12
CA GLU A 16 10.40 1.69 2.80
C GLU A 16 10.53 0.23 3.24
N SER A 17 10.02 -0.10 4.42
CA SER A 17 10.08 -1.47 4.93
C SER A 17 9.32 -2.42 4.01
N VAL A 18 8.15 -2.02 3.54
CA VAL A 18 7.35 -2.84 2.65
C VAL A 18 8.07 -3.03 1.31
N ILE A 19 8.63 -1.96 0.77
CA ILE A 19 9.36 -2.03 -0.49
C ILE A 19 10.51 -3.01 -0.37
N ARG A 20 11.29 -2.90 0.71
CA ARG A 20 12.44 -3.78 0.89
C ARG A 20 12.03 -5.22 1.13
N HIS A 21 10.93 -5.42 1.84
CA HIS A 21 10.46 -6.76 2.13
C HIS A 21 10.12 -7.52 0.85
N PHE A 22 9.52 -6.85 -0.12
CA PHE A 22 9.11 -7.51 -1.35
C PHE A 22 10.09 -7.29 -2.51
N ALA A 23 11.21 -6.64 -2.27
CA ALA A 23 12.20 -6.44 -3.32
C ALA A 23 12.69 -7.79 -3.81
N GLY A 24 12.67 -7.99 -5.08
CA GLY A 24 13.13 -9.25 -5.66
C GLY A 24 12.12 -10.37 -5.63
N SER A 25 10.94 -10.13 -5.07
CA SER A 25 9.91 -11.16 -5.06
C SER A 25 9.39 -11.41 -6.47
N ASP A 26 9.15 -12.68 -6.78
CA ASP A 26 8.58 -13.01 -8.07
C ASP A 26 7.06 -13.17 -7.97
N LYS A 27 6.48 -12.91 -6.81
CA LYS A 27 5.04 -13.05 -6.60
C LYS A 27 4.36 -11.74 -6.28
N VAL A 28 5.07 -10.78 -5.70
CA VAL A 28 4.52 -9.50 -5.27
C VAL A 28 5.39 -8.38 -5.82
N LYS A 29 4.74 -7.37 -6.37
CA LYS A 29 5.45 -6.22 -6.89
C LYS A 29 4.82 -4.97 -6.33
N ILE A 30 5.64 -4.07 -5.78
CA ILE A 30 5.17 -2.77 -5.37
C ILE A 30 5.13 -1.91 -6.62
N SER A 31 3.94 -1.67 -7.13
CA SER A 31 3.75 -1.05 -8.44
C SER A 31 3.49 0.45 -8.37
N LEU A 32 3.12 0.96 -7.22
CA LEU A 32 2.78 2.36 -7.08
C LEU A 32 2.93 2.79 -5.63
N VAL A 33 3.49 3.98 -5.43
CA VAL A 33 3.46 4.64 -4.12
C VAL A 33 2.62 5.90 -4.32
N LEU A 34 1.56 6.05 -3.55
CA LEU A 34 0.66 7.17 -3.70
C LEU A 34 0.61 7.95 -2.41
N SER A 35 0.76 9.26 -2.48
CA SER A 35 0.68 10.12 -1.32
C SER A 35 -0.36 11.20 -1.51
N ASN A 36 -1.00 11.61 -0.42
CA ASN A 36 -1.90 12.73 -0.44
C ASN A 36 -1.16 14.06 -0.26
N ARG A 37 0.17 14.01 -0.06
CA ARG A 37 0.97 15.21 0.16
C ARG A 37 2.14 15.23 -0.80
N ALA A 38 2.32 16.37 -1.46
CA ALA A 38 3.41 16.51 -2.42
C ALA A 38 4.78 16.55 -1.73
N ASP A 39 4.82 16.90 -0.44
CA ASP A 39 6.07 16.99 0.29
C ASP A 39 6.42 15.70 1.05
N ALA A 40 5.72 14.63 0.81
CA ALA A 40 5.98 13.37 1.51
C ALA A 40 7.32 12.78 1.06
N TYR A 41 8.21 12.52 2.00
CA TYR A 41 9.49 11.94 1.66
C TYR A 41 9.35 10.53 1.07
N ALA A 42 8.23 9.88 1.34
CA ALA A 42 7.96 8.57 0.76
C ALA A 42 8.03 8.59 -0.77
N LEU A 43 7.75 9.74 -1.38
CA LEU A 43 7.84 9.85 -2.84
C LEU A 43 9.30 9.76 -3.30
N VAL A 44 10.23 10.30 -2.52
CA VAL A 44 11.64 10.20 -2.79
C VAL A 44 12.10 8.75 -2.65
N ARG A 45 11.58 8.07 -1.63
CA ARG A 45 11.94 6.66 -1.43
C ARG A 45 11.47 5.81 -2.60
N ALA A 46 10.27 6.07 -3.11
CA ALA A 46 9.75 5.34 -4.26
C ALA A 46 10.67 5.56 -5.47
N GLU A 47 11.06 6.80 -5.68
CA GLU A 47 11.92 7.13 -6.81
C GLU A 47 13.27 6.42 -6.68
N ASN A 48 13.82 6.37 -5.47
CA ASN A 48 15.09 5.69 -5.24
C ASN A 48 15.02 4.20 -5.55
N HIS A 49 13.84 3.62 -5.47
CA HIS A 49 13.64 2.20 -5.78
C HIS A 49 13.08 1.99 -7.19
N GLY A 50 12.96 3.05 -7.98
CA GLY A 50 12.44 2.91 -9.34
C GLY A 50 10.95 2.61 -9.40
N ILE A 51 10.21 2.97 -8.35
CA ILE A 51 8.78 2.69 -8.30
C ILE A 51 8.01 3.95 -8.68
N PRO A 52 7.00 3.84 -9.55
CA PRO A 52 6.17 4.99 -9.90
C PRO A 52 5.51 5.57 -8.65
N SER A 53 5.43 6.89 -8.60
CA SER A 53 4.78 7.56 -7.49
C SER A 53 3.83 8.63 -8.01
N LEU A 54 2.79 8.90 -7.24
CA LEU A 54 1.80 9.90 -7.59
C LEU A 54 1.38 10.67 -6.35
N VAL A 55 0.98 11.90 -6.56
CA VAL A 55 0.40 12.72 -5.50
C VAL A 55 -1.07 12.89 -5.83
N MET A 56 -1.93 12.50 -4.91
CA MET A 56 -3.36 12.73 -5.03
C MET A 56 -3.83 13.39 -3.75
N PRO A 57 -4.04 14.69 -3.76
CA PRO A 57 -4.56 15.37 -2.58
C PRO A 57 -5.87 14.72 -2.13
N ARG A 58 -6.21 14.90 -0.86
CA ARG A 58 -7.40 14.28 -0.29
C ARG A 58 -8.62 14.43 -1.18
N LYS A 59 -8.84 15.62 -1.71
CA LYS A 59 -9.99 15.89 -2.56
C LYS A 59 -10.03 14.94 -3.76
N ASP A 60 -8.90 14.73 -4.39
CA ASP A 60 -8.81 13.87 -5.57
C ASP A 60 -8.88 12.40 -5.19
N PHE A 61 -8.27 12.06 -4.08
CA PHE A 61 -8.25 10.68 -3.59
C PHE A 61 -9.67 10.22 -3.26
N LEU A 62 -10.52 11.12 -2.79
CA LEU A 62 -11.89 10.78 -2.44
C LEU A 62 -12.84 10.84 -3.62
N ASP A 63 -12.34 11.15 -4.80
CA ASP A 63 -13.15 11.22 -6.01
C ASP A 63 -12.96 9.93 -6.80
N GLU A 64 -14.00 9.11 -6.84
CA GLU A 64 -13.94 7.81 -7.51
C GLU A 64 -13.50 7.96 -8.97
N LYS A 65 -13.97 9.01 -9.63
CA LYS A 65 -13.66 9.21 -11.05
C LYS A 65 -12.21 9.55 -11.29
N LYS A 66 -11.49 9.97 -10.24
CA LYS A 66 -10.07 10.28 -10.36
C LYS A 66 -9.20 9.16 -9.84
N LEU A 67 -9.61 8.50 -8.76
CA LEU A 67 -8.80 7.49 -8.14
C LEU A 67 -8.86 6.15 -8.86
N MET A 68 -10.04 5.69 -9.21
CA MET A 68 -10.16 4.35 -9.79
C MET A 68 -9.42 4.18 -11.11
N PRO A 69 -9.39 5.18 -12.00
CA PRO A 69 -8.57 5.04 -13.21
C PRO A 69 -7.09 4.86 -12.90
N VAL A 70 -6.59 5.48 -11.83
CA VAL A 70 -5.19 5.32 -11.43
C VAL A 70 -4.94 3.89 -10.98
N MET A 71 -5.83 3.34 -10.17
CA MET A 71 -5.69 1.95 -9.72
C MET A 71 -5.70 1.00 -10.91
N LYS A 72 -6.56 1.27 -11.87
CA LYS A 72 -6.67 0.43 -13.06
C LYS A 72 -5.43 0.57 -13.94
N LYS A 73 -4.94 1.79 -14.08
CA LYS A 73 -3.76 2.05 -14.91
C LYS A 73 -2.56 1.24 -14.44
N PHE A 74 -2.39 1.14 -13.13
CA PHE A 74 -1.26 0.41 -12.57
C PHE A 74 -1.59 -1.05 -12.26
N GLY A 75 -2.81 -1.48 -12.58
CA GLY A 75 -3.21 -2.86 -12.38
C GLY A 75 -3.16 -3.28 -10.92
N ILE A 76 -3.54 -2.38 -10.02
CA ILE A 76 -3.39 -2.63 -8.60
C ILE A 76 -4.34 -3.73 -8.13
N ASP A 77 -3.78 -4.72 -7.43
CA ASP A 77 -4.54 -5.84 -6.91
C ASP A 77 -4.71 -5.75 -5.39
N PHE A 78 -3.84 -5.05 -4.71
CA PHE A 78 -3.82 -5.01 -3.25
C PHE A 78 -3.31 -3.65 -2.78
N ILE A 79 -3.84 -3.15 -1.68
CA ILE A 79 -3.47 -1.84 -1.16
C ILE A 79 -2.91 -1.97 0.25
N VAL A 80 -1.78 -1.30 0.51
CA VAL A 80 -1.19 -1.23 1.84
C VAL A 80 -1.21 0.23 2.28
N LEU A 81 -1.80 0.49 3.44
CA LEU A 81 -1.82 1.82 4.01
C LEU A 81 -0.64 1.91 4.98
N ALA A 82 0.34 2.70 4.64
CA ALA A 82 1.56 2.82 5.43
C ALA A 82 1.65 4.24 6.02
N GLY A 83 0.93 4.46 7.09
CA GLY A 83 0.86 5.78 7.69
C GLY A 83 0.03 6.75 6.86
N PHE A 84 -1.00 6.25 6.22
CA PHE A 84 -1.85 7.09 5.38
C PHE A 84 -2.93 7.72 6.25
N LEU A 85 -3.04 9.03 6.18
CA LEU A 85 -3.92 9.77 7.07
C LEU A 85 -5.31 10.07 6.51
N VAL A 86 -5.54 9.82 5.25
CA VAL A 86 -6.84 10.06 4.65
C VAL A 86 -7.71 8.83 4.87
N VAL A 87 -8.96 9.04 5.24
CA VAL A 87 -9.88 7.93 5.45
C VAL A 87 -10.19 7.29 4.11
N VAL A 88 -10.12 5.99 4.05
CA VAL A 88 -10.36 5.24 2.82
C VAL A 88 -11.83 5.29 2.50
N PRO A 89 -12.21 5.74 1.29
CA PRO A 89 -13.62 5.84 0.95
C PRO A 89 -14.25 4.48 0.67
N ASP A 90 -15.56 4.40 0.84
CA ASP A 90 -16.28 3.15 0.68
C ASP A 90 -16.11 2.55 -0.71
N PHE A 91 -16.08 3.37 -1.75
CA PHE A 91 -15.95 2.81 -3.11
C PHE A 91 -14.63 2.07 -3.27
N LEU A 92 -13.58 2.50 -2.56
CA LEU A 92 -12.30 1.82 -2.65
C LEU A 92 -12.33 0.52 -1.88
N ILE A 93 -12.96 0.53 -0.70
CA ILE A 93 -13.10 -0.69 0.10
C ILE A 93 -13.90 -1.72 -0.69
N ASP A 94 -14.95 -1.28 -1.36
CA ASP A 94 -15.78 -2.19 -2.14
C ASP A 94 -15.03 -2.75 -3.34
N ALA A 95 -14.13 -1.98 -3.91
CA ALA A 95 -13.35 -2.44 -5.07
C ALA A 95 -12.24 -3.41 -4.66
N TYR A 96 -11.80 -3.36 -3.41
CA TYR A 96 -10.70 -4.20 -2.93
C TYR A 96 -11.10 -4.91 -1.64
N PRO A 97 -12.16 -5.73 -1.66
CA PRO A 97 -12.62 -6.40 -0.46
C PRO A 97 -11.55 -7.35 0.07
N HIS A 98 -11.22 -7.20 1.35
CA HIS A 98 -10.18 -7.99 2.01
C HIS A 98 -8.81 -7.84 1.38
N ARG A 99 -8.59 -6.77 0.65
CA ARG A 99 -7.31 -6.53 -0.01
C ARG A 99 -6.71 -5.19 0.36
N ILE A 100 -7.07 -4.65 1.51
CA ILE A 100 -6.49 -3.43 2.04
C ILE A 100 -5.98 -3.73 3.44
N ILE A 101 -4.70 -3.48 3.67
CA ILE A 101 -4.09 -3.69 4.97
C ILE A 101 -3.56 -2.36 5.49
N ASN A 102 -3.77 -2.11 6.78
CA ASN A 102 -3.29 -0.91 7.43
C ASN A 102 -2.11 -1.29 8.33
N LEU A 103 -0.95 -0.73 8.07
CA LEU A 103 0.23 -0.97 8.89
C LEU A 103 0.29 0.09 9.98
N HIS A 104 0.32 -0.35 11.23
CA HIS A 104 0.41 0.57 12.35
C HIS A 104 1.87 0.78 12.73
N PRO A 105 2.28 2.02 12.95
CA PRO A 105 3.67 2.28 13.32
C PRO A 105 4.12 1.48 14.54
N ALA A 106 3.21 1.26 15.48
CA ALA A 106 3.54 0.53 16.69
C ALA A 106 3.94 -0.91 16.43
N LEU A 107 3.56 -1.45 15.30
CA LEU A 107 3.87 -2.81 14.93
C LEU A 107 5.11 -2.90 14.07
N LEU A 108 5.61 -1.77 13.63
CA LEU A 108 6.74 -1.76 12.72
C LEU A 108 7.98 -2.50 13.23
N PRO A 109 8.38 -2.37 14.47
CA PRO A 109 9.53 -3.10 14.94
C PRO A 109 9.36 -4.61 14.79
N LYS A 110 8.18 -5.08 15.09
CA LYS A 110 7.93 -6.51 14.93
C LYS A 110 7.95 -6.89 13.47
N PHE A 111 7.33 -6.06 12.65
CA PHE A 111 7.30 -6.32 11.23
C PHE A 111 8.71 -6.34 10.68
N GLY A 112 9.49 -5.31 10.97
CA GLY A 112 10.82 -5.22 10.42
C GLY A 112 11.79 -6.15 11.09
N GLY A 113 11.67 -6.30 12.38
CA GLY A 113 12.64 -7.05 13.11
C GLY A 113 12.44 -8.52 12.99
N ILE A 114 11.21 -8.94 12.95
CA ILE A 114 11.08 -10.23 12.88
C ILE A 114 10.25 -10.58 11.83
N GLY A 115 9.75 -9.76 11.18
CA GLY A 115 8.94 -10.05 10.12
C GLY A 115 7.66 -10.76 10.45
N MET A 116 7.34 -10.88 11.72
CA MET A 116 6.12 -11.52 12.02
C MET A 116 4.97 -10.79 11.39
N TYR A 117 4.96 -9.48 11.49
CA TYR A 117 3.92 -8.72 10.87
C TYR A 117 4.14 -8.65 9.36
N GLY A 118 5.39 -8.64 8.95
CA GLY A 118 5.69 -8.71 7.54
C GLY A 118 5.23 -10.01 6.94
N HIS A 119 5.33 -11.08 7.69
CA HIS A 119 4.83 -12.36 7.25
C HIS A 119 3.32 -12.29 7.07
N HIS A 120 2.63 -11.63 7.98
CA HIS A 120 1.21 -11.42 7.85
C HIS A 120 0.88 -10.66 6.57
N VAL A 121 1.59 -9.59 6.28
CA VAL A 121 1.37 -8.83 5.06
C VAL A 121 1.60 -9.72 3.85
N HIS A 122 2.67 -10.48 3.86
CA HIS A 122 2.99 -11.36 2.76
C HIS A 122 1.90 -12.40 2.54
N GLU A 123 1.41 -13.01 3.60
CA GLU A 123 0.36 -13.99 3.49
C GLU A 123 -0.94 -13.38 3.02
N ALA A 124 -1.27 -12.20 3.50
CA ALA A 124 -2.49 -11.53 3.09
C ALA A 124 -2.45 -11.21 1.59
N VAL A 125 -1.31 -10.75 1.11
CA VAL A 125 -1.15 -10.44 -0.30
C VAL A 125 -1.21 -11.71 -1.12
N LYS A 126 -0.55 -12.78 -0.67
CA LYS A 126 -0.57 -14.04 -1.39
C LYS A 126 -1.97 -14.59 -1.47
N ALA A 127 -2.74 -14.43 -0.41
CA ALA A 127 -4.08 -14.97 -0.36
C ALA A 127 -5.12 -14.05 -0.96
N ALA A 128 -4.70 -12.93 -1.50
CA ALA A 128 -5.64 -11.94 -2.00
C ALA A 128 -6.65 -12.52 -2.97
N GLY A 129 -6.26 -13.52 -3.63
CA GLY A 129 -7.20 -14.14 -4.54
C GLY A 129 -7.94 -15.25 -3.88
N GLU A 130 -7.64 -15.61 -2.66
CA GLU A 130 -8.22 -16.68 -2.04
C GLU A 130 -9.10 -16.26 -1.00
N THR A 131 -8.96 -15.97 -0.04
CA THR A 131 -9.84 -15.55 0.89
C THR A 131 -9.38 -14.90 1.84
N GLU A 132 -8.87 -14.63 2.56
CA GLU A 132 -8.58 -14.06 3.60
C GLU A 132 -8.14 -13.81 4.29
N THR A 133 -7.93 -13.22 5.12
CA THR A 133 -7.36 -12.98 5.85
C THR A 133 -7.44 -12.71 6.99
N GLY A 134 -7.91 -12.34 7.63
CA GLY A 134 -7.93 -12.16 8.93
C GLY A 134 -7.14 -11.17 9.45
N THR A 135 -6.42 -10.49 8.85
CA THR A 135 -5.66 -9.49 9.46
C THR A 135 -6.41 -8.26 9.44
N THR A 136 -5.81 -7.17 9.76
CA THR A 136 -6.42 -5.97 9.83
C THR A 136 -6.69 -5.47 8.51
N ASP A 137 -7.70 -5.66 7.91
CA ASP A 137 -7.99 -5.06 6.63
C ASP A 137 -9.16 -4.13 6.80
N HIS A 138 -9.47 -3.40 5.82
CA HIS A 138 -10.56 -2.45 5.85
C HIS A 138 -11.70 -2.88 4.98
#